data_e4892c38c2664d66f52ec253a9fcd50b
#
_entry.id   e4892c38c2664d66f52ec253a9fcd50b
#
_cell.length_a   1.000
_cell.length_b   1.000
_cell.length_c   1.000
_cell.angle_alpha   90.00
_cell.angle_beta   90.00
_cell.angle_gamma   90.00
#
_symmetry.space_group_name_H-M   'P 1'
#
loop_
_entity.id
_entity.type
_entity.pdbx_description
1 polymer ?
#
loop_
_entity_poly.entity_id
_entity_poly.type
_entity_poly.pdbx_seq_one_letter_code
_entity_poly.pdbx_strand_id
1 'polypeptide(L)'
;QYFPVLTVDQQSLIYTGRNRDENIYISRLEENGEWGMPSPISNNINTDLNEGACTISANGRILIFTSCQGRRGFGSCDLYITYKEGNDWTVPENLGIDVNSSSWDVQPSLSADGRTLYFISDRPGGIGKKDIWKSTKGEDDRWSSPVNLGSPVNTPLDEISPFIHVNGESLYFASKGHAGMGGFDIFLSEVDEGTWSEPTNLGYPLNDRYDQVSLYISSEGERGYYTIERVVNGEWRSVLHTFEVPEQFRVKRRSAFTTGHVIDKETREFLSADIKIFDQSSSELISKVKSDAITGEYTVVLTEGREYGIYVEKKGYLFTDYSFDVNEIEDFNTNNLEVELQQIKEGVSMVLNNIYFEFDSFELKKESYSELQTIYEFLKANRNISIEIQGYTDNKGAKEYNAALSENRAKSVYQYLLDMKVPKVMLSYKGLGAQSFIADNDTDENRAKNRRIEFVIKKLDN
;
A
#
# COMPACT_ATOMS: atom_id res chain seq x y z
N GLN A 1 -12.12 -9.93 24.43
CA GLN A 1 -11.44 -9.08 23.44
C GLN A 1 -10.68 -9.99 22.50
N TYR A 2 -10.88 -9.84 21.21
CA TYR A 2 -10.25 -10.65 20.16
C TYR A 2 -10.17 -9.88 18.85
N PHE A 3 -9.38 -10.37 17.89
CA PHE A 3 -9.08 -9.74 16.61
C PHE A 3 -8.50 -8.32 16.76
N PRO A 4 -7.32 -8.18 17.42
CA PRO A 4 -6.67 -6.88 17.54
C PRO A 4 -6.11 -6.42 16.18
N VAL A 5 -6.28 -5.13 15.87
CA VAL A 5 -5.67 -4.46 14.74
C VAL A 5 -5.21 -3.09 15.20
N LEU A 6 -3.99 -2.70 14.85
CA LEU A 6 -3.48 -1.35 15.12
C LEU A 6 -3.44 -0.54 13.83
N THR A 7 -3.63 0.77 13.98
CA THR A 7 -3.22 1.72 12.94
C THR A 7 -1.70 1.67 12.75
N VAL A 8 -1.20 2.00 11.56
CA VAL A 8 0.24 1.88 11.25
C VAL A 8 1.11 2.75 12.16
N ASP A 9 0.57 3.88 12.65
CA ASP A 9 1.20 4.78 13.63
C ASP A 9 1.14 4.24 15.07
N GLN A 10 0.50 3.08 15.28
CA GLN A 10 0.30 2.43 16.58
C GLN A 10 -0.43 3.30 17.62
N GLN A 11 -1.12 4.37 17.20
CA GLN A 11 -1.85 5.26 18.11
C GLN A 11 -3.27 4.78 18.43
N SER A 12 -3.79 3.81 17.65
CA SER A 12 -5.14 3.28 17.85
C SER A 12 -5.13 1.75 17.79
N LEU A 13 -5.70 1.12 18.82
CA LEU A 13 -5.99 -0.31 18.89
C LEU A 13 -7.48 -0.51 18.63
N ILE A 14 -7.79 -1.23 17.57
CA ILE A 14 -9.16 -1.62 17.20
C ILE A 14 -9.30 -3.11 17.48
N TYR A 15 -10.42 -3.52 18.04
CA TYR A 15 -10.64 -4.92 18.39
C TYR A 15 -12.13 -5.24 18.50
N THR A 16 -12.47 -6.52 18.41
CA THR A 16 -13.82 -7.01 18.70
C THR A 16 -14.00 -7.26 20.18
N GLY A 17 -15.04 -6.72 20.74
CA GLY A 17 -15.47 -6.97 22.10
C GLY A 17 -16.87 -7.58 22.13
N ARG A 18 -17.13 -8.51 23.06
CA ARG A 18 -18.43 -9.13 23.27
C ARG A 18 -19.00 -8.75 24.61
N ASN A 19 -20.18 -8.15 24.61
CA ASN A 19 -20.95 -7.88 25.82
C ASN A 19 -22.29 -8.69 25.77
N ARG A 20 -23.25 -8.30 24.96
CA ARG A 20 -24.40 -9.13 24.53
C ARG A 20 -24.16 -9.62 23.13
N ASP A 21 -23.77 -8.70 22.27
CA ASP A 21 -23.45 -8.88 20.86
C ASP A 21 -21.97 -8.55 20.63
N GLU A 22 -21.43 -9.00 19.52
CA GLU A 22 -20.08 -8.66 19.09
C GLU A 22 -20.08 -7.27 18.45
N ASN A 23 -19.22 -6.38 18.96
CA ASN A 23 -19.08 -5.02 18.46
C ASN A 23 -17.61 -4.65 18.32
N ILE A 24 -17.31 -3.69 17.43
CA ILE A 24 -15.97 -3.19 17.19
C ILE A 24 -15.71 -1.98 18.09
N TYR A 25 -14.63 -2.04 18.84
CA TYR A 25 -14.18 -0.99 19.78
C TYR A 25 -12.85 -0.43 19.34
N ILE A 26 -12.60 0.81 19.75
CA ILE A 26 -11.33 1.50 19.58
C ILE A 26 -10.83 2.02 20.92
N SER A 27 -9.54 1.80 21.20
CA SER A 27 -8.79 2.44 22.28
C SER A 27 -7.66 3.24 21.68
N ARG A 28 -7.37 4.41 22.24
CA ARG A 28 -6.27 5.27 21.80
C ARG A 28 -5.11 5.17 22.79
N LEU A 29 -3.90 5.24 22.28
CA LEU A 29 -2.70 5.29 23.12
C LEU A 29 -2.63 6.67 23.78
N GLU A 30 -2.51 6.70 25.10
CA GLU A 30 -2.38 7.93 25.89
C GLU A 30 -0.90 8.33 26.03
N GLU A 31 -0.64 9.58 26.40
CA GLU A 31 0.73 10.11 26.59
C GLU A 31 1.56 9.32 27.62
N ASN A 32 0.90 8.63 28.56
CA ASN A 32 1.54 7.77 29.56
C ASN A 32 1.95 6.38 29.01
N GLY A 33 1.65 6.09 27.74
CA GLY A 33 1.93 4.81 27.09
C GLY A 33 0.91 3.70 27.39
N GLU A 34 -0.21 4.02 28.05
CA GLU A 34 -1.30 3.07 28.33
C GLU A 34 -2.44 3.23 27.32
N TRP A 35 -3.18 2.13 27.07
CA TRP A 35 -4.39 2.19 26.27
C TRP A 35 -5.53 2.84 27.03
N GLY A 36 -6.08 3.90 26.47
CA GLY A 36 -7.24 4.61 27.01
C GLY A 36 -8.51 3.74 27.05
N MET A 37 -9.54 4.29 27.69
CA MET A 37 -10.82 3.59 27.82
C MET A 37 -11.42 3.30 26.44
N PRO A 38 -11.86 2.04 26.20
CA PRO A 38 -12.47 1.67 24.91
C PRO A 38 -13.78 2.40 24.67
N SER A 39 -13.98 2.80 23.44
CA SER A 39 -15.25 3.35 22.95
C SER A 39 -15.73 2.57 21.71
N PRO A 40 -17.05 2.48 21.46
CA PRO A 40 -17.54 1.98 20.18
C PRO A 40 -16.93 2.76 19.02
N ILE A 41 -16.53 2.06 17.96
CA ILE A 41 -15.83 2.72 16.83
C ILE A 41 -16.74 3.69 16.07
N SER A 42 -18.00 3.33 15.84
CA SER A 42 -19.02 4.16 15.19
C SER A 42 -20.42 3.54 15.33
N ASN A 43 -21.44 4.37 15.39
CA ASN A 43 -22.84 3.93 15.34
C ASN A 43 -23.26 3.51 13.91
N ASN A 44 -22.53 3.90 12.87
CA ASN A 44 -22.77 3.42 11.51
C ASN A 44 -22.30 1.96 11.34
N ILE A 45 -21.27 1.56 12.12
CA ILE A 45 -20.68 0.21 12.06
C ILE A 45 -21.37 -0.73 13.04
N ASN A 46 -21.38 -0.38 14.33
CA ASN A 46 -21.96 -1.23 15.35
C ASN A 46 -23.48 -1.16 15.33
N THR A 47 -24.13 -2.32 15.37
CA THR A 47 -25.59 -2.46 15.42
C THR A 47 -26.01 -3.29 16.65
N ASP A 48 -27.29 -3.65 16.74
CA ASP A 48 -27.80 -4.59 17.76
C ASP A 48 -27.50 -6.05 17.41
N LEU A 49 -26.59 -6.29 16.44
CA LEU A 49 -26.23 -7.60 15.92
C LEU A 49 -24.72 -7.83 16.04
N ASN A 50 -24.17 -8.82 15.32
CA ASN A 50 -22.76 -9.18 15.46
C ASN A 50 -21.91 -8.52 14.35
N GLU A 51 -21.07 -7.62 14.77
CA GLU A 51 -19.96 -7.07 13.99
C GLU A 51 -18.64 -7.54 14.62
N GLY A 52 -17.96 -8.43 13.92
CA GLY A 52 -16.73 -9.08 14.42
C GLY A 52 -15.52 -8.78 13.52
N ALA A 53 -14.45 -9.48 13.76
CA ALA A 53 -13.18 -9.45 13.05
C ALA A 53 -13.04 -8.35 11.98
N CYS A 54 -12.20 -7.39 12.21
CA CYS A 54 -12.00 -6.28 11.28
C CYS A 54 -10.52 -6.12 10.90
N THR A 55 -10.30 -5.39 9.83
CA THR A 55 -8.98 -4.95 9.37
C THR A 55 -9.04 -3.50 8.91
N ILE A 56 -7.92 -2.79 8.97
CA ILE A 56 -7.82 -1.38 8.60
C ILE A 56 -6.64 -1.17 7.66
N SER A 57 -6.81 -0.30 6.66
CA SER A 57 -5.70 0.14 5.80
C SER A 57 -4.67 0.95 6.60
N ALA A 58 -3.42 1.00 6.12
CA ALA A 58 -2.34 1.72 6.81
C ALA A 58 -2.67 3.20 7.07
N ASN A 59 -3.37 3.86 6.14
CA ASN A 59 -3.80 5.25 6.29
C ASN A 59 -5.02 5.42 7.25
N GLY A 60 -5.50 4.34 7.85
CA GLY A 60 -6.62 4.38 8.80
C GLY A 60 -7.97 4.78 8.20
N ARG A 61 -8.15 4.75 6.88
CA ARG A 61 -9.33 5.30 6.20
C ARG A 61 -10.27 4.26 5.59
N ILE A 62 -9.82 3.02 5.45
CA ILE A 62 -10.64 1.90 4.95
C ILE A 62 -10.72 0.88 6.07
N LEU A 63 -11.93 0.53 6.49
CA LEU A 63 -12.19 -0.56 7.42
C LEU A 63 -13.01 -1.63 6.70
N ILE A 64 -12.56 -2.87 6.76
CA ILE A 64 -13.33 -4.04 6.32
C ILE A 64 -13.59 -4.90 7.55
N PHE A 65 -14.83 -5.35 7.71
CA PHE A 65 -15.22 -6.14 8.87
C PHE A 65 -16.24 -7.23 8.50
N THR A 66 -16.36 -8.21 9.36
CA THR A 66 -17.35 -9.26 9.26
C THR A 66 -18.65 -8.82 9.90
N SER A 67 -19.80 -9.02 9.22
CA SER A 67 -21.11 -8.91 9.84
C SER A 67 -21.93 -10.17 9.57
N CYS A 68 -22.47 -10.73 10.65
CA CYS A 68 -23.32 -11.93 10.63
C CYS A 68 -24.72 -11.55 11.09
N GLN A 69 -25.75 -11.91 10.32
CA GLN A 69 -27.16 -11.72 10.68
C GLN A 69 -27.58 -10.25 10.87
N GLY A 70 -28.20 -9.65 9.89
CA GLY A 70 -28.86 -8.35 10.05
C GLY A 70 -28.53 -7.31 9.03
N ARG A 71 -27.42 -7.40 8.33
CA ARG A 71 -27.20 -6.64 7.10
C ARG A 71 -27.59 -7.51 5.92
N ARG A 72 -28.07 -6.91 4.82
CA ARG A 72 -28.32 -7.66 3.58
C ARG A 72 -27.02 -8.24 3.05
N GLY A 73 -26.89 -9.57 3.12
CA GLY A 73 -25.75 -10.32 2.67
C GLY A 73 -26.13 -11.43 1.69
N PHE A 74 -25.12 -12.18 1.27
CA PHE A 74 -25.23 -13.33 0.37
C PHE A 74 -25.19 -14.65 1.14
N GLY A 75 -24.41 -14.69 2.23
CA GLY A 75 -24.21 -15.86 3.08
C GLY A 75 -24.70 -15.66 4.52
N SER A 76 -24.26 -16.54 5.41
CA SER A 76 -24.56 -16.43 6.85
C SER A 76 -23.76 -15.33 7.54
N CYS A 77 -22.56 -15.04 7.03
CA CYS A 77 -21.72 -13.91 7.38
C CYS A 77 -21.04 -13.41 6.10
N ASP A 78 -20.96 -12.09 5.96
CA ASP A 78 -20.35 -11.42 4.83
C ASP A 78 -19.36 -10.36 5.28
N LEU A 79 -18.47 -9.97 4.37
CA LEU A 79 -17.53 -8.86 4.52
C LEU A 79 -18.16 -7.54 4.05
N TYR A 80 -18.02 -6.52 4.88
CA TYR A 80 -18.49 -5.16 4.63
C TYR A 80 -17.32 -4.19 4.66
N ILE A 81 -17.38 -3.15 3.81
CA ILE A 81 -16.40 -2.09 3.73
C ILE A 81 -17.03 -0.76 4.14
N THR A 82 -16.26 0.06 4.82
CA THR A 82 -16.63 1.44 5.16
C THR A 82 -15.40 2.34 5.06
N TYR A 83 -15.65 3.61 4.83
CA TYR A 83 -14.62 4.62 4.63
C TYR A 83 -14.72 5.68 5.73
N LYS A 84 -13.58 6.19 6.18
CA LYS A 84 -13.54 7.28 7.15
C LYS A 84 -13.78 8.61 6.44
N GLU A 85 -14.79 9.34 6.92
CA GLU A 85 -15.10 10.71 6.47
C GLU A 85 -15.06 11.65 7.69
N GLY A 86 -14.08 12.54 7.72
CA GLY A 86 -13.81 13.37 8.90
C GLY A 86 -13.48 12.51 10.12
N ASN A 87 -14.30 12.65 11.18
CA ASN A 87 -14.13 11.91 12.44
C ASN A 87 -15.01 10.66 12.57
N ASP A 88 -15.82 10.32 11.58
CA ASP A 88 -16.72 9.17 11.62
C ASP A 88 -16.56 8.28 10.38
N TRP A 89 -17.31 7.22 10.32
CA TRP A 89 -17.32 6.21 9.25
C TRP A 89 -18.59 6.32 8.42
N THR A 90 -18.50 6.09 7.12
CA THR A 90 -19.66 5.97 6.23
C THR A 90 -20.54 4.77 6.62
N VAL A 91 -21.79 4.75 6.14
CA VAL A 91 -22.62 3.56 6.25
C VAL A 91 -21.94 2.41 5.50
N PRO A 92 -21.70 1.26 6.14
CA PRO A 92 -21.00 0.15 5.52
C PRO A 92 -21.73 -0.42 4.30
N GLU A 93 -20.94 -0.76 3.28
CA GLU A 93 -21.41 -1.42 2.06
C GLU A 93 -20.94 -2.88 2.03
N ASN A 94 -21.80 -3.79 1.56
CA ASN A 94 -21.40 -5.18 1.32
C ASN A 94 -20.38 -5.23 0.20
N LEU A 95 -19.28 -5.99 0.33
CA LEU A 95 -18.26 -6.12 -0.73
C LEU A 95 -18.78 -6.76 -2.03
N GLY A 96 -20.03 -7.22 -2.03
CA GLY A 96 -20.68 -7.75 -3.22
C GLY A 96 -20.31 -9.21 -3.53
N ILE A 97 -20.96 -9.73 -4.57
CA ILE A 97 -20.80 -11.13 -5.01
C ILE A 97 -19.39 -11.38 -5.61
N ASP A 98 -18.66 -10.35 -5.96
CA ASP A 98 -17.28 -10.47 -6.44
C ASP A 98 -16.34 -10.94 -5.32
N VAL A 99 -16.66 -10.66 -4.04
CA VAL A 99 -15.90 -11.11 -2.86
C VAL A 99 -16.70 -12.09 -2.02
N ASN A 100 -17.92 -11.72 -1.61
CA ASN A 100 -18.78 -12.54 -0.78
C ASN A 100 -19.46 -13.65 -1.59
N SER A 101 -19.86 -14.72 -0.90
CA SER A 101 -20.53 -15.89 -1.47
C SER A 101 -21.78 -16.25 -0.67
N SER A 102 -22.44 -17.33 -1.06
CA SER A 102 -23.54 -17.92 -0.23
C SER A 102 -23.03 -18.69 1.00
N SER A 103 -21.72 -18.72 1.18
CA SER A 103 -21.02 -19.41 2.27
C SER A 103 -20.75 -18.48 3.46
N TRP A 104 -19.75 -18.80 4.26
CA TRP A 104 -19.32 -18.06 5.44
C TRP A 104 -18.03 -17.29 5.09
N ASP A 105 -18.10 -15.99 4.88
CA ASP A 105 -17.01 -15.12 4.45
C ASP A 105 -16.65 -14.16 5.57
N VAL A 106 -15.49 -14.33 6.20
CA VAL A 106 -15.15 -13.70 7.49
C VAL A 106 -13.66 -13.43 7.67
N GLN A 107 -13.31 -12.79 8.80
CA GLN A 107 -11.95 -12.58 9.30
C GLN A 107 -11.04 -11.95 8.22
N PRO A 108 -11.35 -10.74 7.78
CA PRO A 108 -10.58 -10.05 6.76
C PRO A 108 -9.22 -9.61 7.27
N SER A 109 -8.22 -9.62 6.39
CA SER A 109 -6.92 -8.99 6.57
C SER A 109 -6.54 -8.24 5.30
N LEU A 110 -6.34 -6.93 5.42
CA LEU A 110 -6.14 -6.01 4.30
C LEU A 110 -4.67 -5.63 4.19
N SER A 111 -4.13 -5.61 2.97
CA SER A 111 -2.80 -5.04 2.71
C SER A 111 -2.73 -3.56 3.09
N ALA A 112 -1.53 -3.06 3.33
CA ALA A 112 -1.28 -1.68 3.77
C ALA A 112 -1.91 -0.63 2.84
N ASP A 113 -1.90 -0.86 1.54
CA ASP A 113 -2.47 0.01 0.52
C ASP A 113 -4.00 -0.16 0.32
N GLY A 114 -4.62 -1.11 1.00
CA GLY A 114 -6.04 -1.38 0.88
C GLY A 114 -6.47 -2.07 -0.42
N ARG A 115 -5.54 -2.70 -1.15
CA ARG A 115 -5.80 -3.28 -2.48
C ARG A 115 -5.78 -4.81 -2.54
N THR A 116 -5.24 -5.47 -1.52
CA THR A 116 -5.25 -6.94 -1.40
C THR A 116 -5.97 -7.34 -0.12
N LEU A 117 -6.97 -8.17 -0.24
CA LEU A 117 -7.78 -8.67 0.87
C LEU A 117 -7.60 -10.17 0.99
N TYR A 118 -7.14 -10.62 2.16
CA TYR A 118 -7.15 -12.00 2.59
C TYR A 118 -8.33 -12.21 3.52
N PHE A 119 -8.99 -13.34 3.44
CA PHE A 119 -10.13 -13.64 4.31
C PHE A 119 -10.39 -15.14 4.36
N ILE A 120 -11.24 -15.58 5.26
CA ILE A 120 -11.61 -16.97 5.45
C ILE A 120 -12.94 -17.24 4.78
N SER A 121 -13.01 -18.38 4.09
CA SER A 121 -14.26 -18.86 3.53
C SER A 121 -14.32 -20.39 3.50
N ASP A 122 -15.53 -20.94 3.71
CA ASP A 122 -15.87 -22.35 3.53
C ASP A 122 -16.56 -22.59 2.17
N ARG A 123 -16.36 -21.67 1.21
CA ARG A 123 -16.92 -21.76 -0.14
C ARG A 123 -16.39 -22.97 -0.91
N PRO A 124 -17.19 -23.52 -1.85
CA PRO A 124 -16.75 -24.61 -2.71
C PRO A 124 -15.48 -24.27 -3.50
N GLY A 125 -14.61 -25.27 -3.70
CA GLY A 125 -13.34 -25.12 -4.43
C GLY A 125 -12.12 -24.87 -3.54
N GLY A 126 -12.29 -24.92 -2.21
CA GLY A 126 -11.19 -24.94 -1.25
C GLY A 126 -10.50 -26.32 -1.14
N ILE A 127 -9.45 -26.37 -0.31
CA ILE A 127 -8.71 -27.60 0.01
C ILE A 127 -9.28 -28.24 1.27
N GLY A 128 -9.56 -27.42 2.28
CA GLY A 128 -10.04 -27.82 3.59
C GLY A 128 -11.50 -27.48 3.83
N LYS A 129 -11.83 -27.29 5.12
CA LYS A 129 -13.15 -26.85 5.55
C LYS A 129 -13.27 -25.34 5.56
N LYS A 130 -12.24 -24.68 6.07
CA LYS A 130 -12.09 -23.23 6.09
C LYS A 130 -10.71 -22.91 5.57
N ASP A 131 -10.67 -22.20 4.47
CA ASP A 131 -9.44 -21.86 3.79
C ASP A 131 -9.22 -20.34 3.78
N ILE A 132 -7.97 -19.94 3.63
CA ILE A 132 -7.59 -18.56 3.35
C ILE A 132 -7.74 -18.31 1.85
N TRP A 133 -8.52 -17.28 1.52
CA TRP A 133 -8.75 -16.81 0.15
C TRP A 133 -8.17 -15.40 -0.01
N LYS A 134 -7.86 -15.03 -1.25
CA LYS A 134 -7.29 -13.74 -1.62
C LYS A 134 -8.11 -13.11 -2.75
N SER A 135 -8.46 -11.83 -2.60
CA SER A 135 -9.01 -10.98 -3.66
C SER A 135 -8.17 -9.71 -3.80
N THR A 136 -8.03 -9.20 -5.02
CA THR A 136 -7.23 -7.99 -5.30
C THR A 136 -8.07 -6.97 -6.05
N LYS A 137 -7.82 -5.68 -5.79
CA LYS A 137 -8.42 -4.58 -6.58
C LYS A 137 -7.66 -4.39 -7.88
N GLY A 138 -8.39 -4.40 -8.99
CA GLY A 138 -7.87 -4.00 -10.30
C GLY A 138 -7.64 -2.49 -10.41
N GLU A 139 -7.17 -2.02 -11.56
CA GLU A 139 -6.98 -0.59 -11.85
C GLU A 139 -8.30 0.20 -11.83
N ASP A 140 -9.43 -0.46 -12.07
CA ASP A 140 -10.79 0.08 -12.02
C ASP A 140 -11.38 0.10 -10.60
N ASP A 141 -10.56 -0.16 -9.57
CA ASP A 141 -10.92 -0.26 -8.15
C ASP A 141 -11.97 -1.35 -7.81
N ARG A 142 -12.24 -2.28 -8.72
CA ARG A 142 -13.09 -3.45 -8.47
C ARG A 142 -12.29 -4.61 -7.89
N TRP A 143 -12.90 -5.32 -6.97
CA TRP A 143 -12.36 -6.55 -6.43
C TRP A 143 -12.40 -7.67 -7.47
N SER A 144 -11.33 -8.45 -7.56
CA SER A 144 -11.29 -9.66 -8.36
C SER A 144 -12.10 -10.78 -7.68
N SER A 145 -12.53 -11.78 -8.45
CA SER A 145 -13.02 -13.02 -7.84
C SER A 145 -11.94 -13.64 -6.96
N PRO A 146 -12.31 -14.14 -5.75
CA PRO A 146 -11.35 -14.71 -4.81
C PRO A 146 -10.66 -15.96 -5.34
N VAL A 147 -9.36 -16.06 -5.03
CA VAL A 147 -8.52 -17.22 -5.34
C VAL A 147 -8.11 -17.87 -4.02
N ASN A 148 -8.26 -19.20 -3.93
CA ASN A 148 -7.75 -19.99 -2.80
C ASN A 148 -6.22 -19.89 -2.76
N LEU A 149 -5.61 -19.65 -1.58
CA LEU A 149 -4.13 -19.57 -1.49
C LEU A 149 -3.45 -20.91 -1.79
N GLY A 150 -4.18 -22.01 -1.68
CA GLY A 150 -3.62 -23.32 -1.98
C GLY A 150 -2.61 -23.81 -0.94
N SER A 151 -2.02 -24.98 -1.24
CA SER A 151 -0.86 -25.48 -0.51
C SER A 151 0.38 -24.60 -0.86
N PRO A 152 1.31 -24.35 0.09
CA PRO A 152 1.38 -25.00 1.41
C PRO A 152 0.58 -24.29 2.52
N VAL A 153 -0.07 -23.15 2.27
CA VAL A 153 -0.78 -22.38 3.30
C VAL A 153 -2.01 -23.12 3.79
N ASN A 154 -2.93 -23.46 2.87
CA ASN A 154 -4.16 -24.17 3.19
C ASN A 154 -3.94 -25.68 3.26
N THR A 155 -4.63 -26.34 4.21
CA THR A 155 -4.59 -27.78 4.48
C THR A 155 -5.99 -28.38 4.35
N PRO A 156 -6.17 -29.73 4.44
CA PRO A 156 -7.49 -30.34 4.52
C PRO A 156 -8.29 -30.03 5.79
N LEU A 157 -7.75 -29.31 6.76
CA LEU A 157 -8.43 -28.89 7.99
C LEU A 157 -8.82 -27.42 7.94
N ASP A 158 -8.79 -26.74 9.08
CA ASP A 158 -9.19 -25.33 9.19
C ASP A 158 -7.97 -24.43 9.29
N GLU A 159 -7.90 -23.42 8.42
CA GLU A 159 -7.05 -22.23 8.53
C GLU A 159 -7.93 -21.02 8.82
N ILE A 160 -7.56 -20.22 9.83
CA ILE A 160 -8.33 -19.05 10.27
C ILE A 160 -7.42 -17.88 10.65
N SER A 161 -8.03 -16.73 10.90
CA SER A 161 -7.36 -15.51 11.42
C SER A 161 -6.12 -15.09 10.62
N PRO A 162 -6.21 -14.94 9.29
CA PRO A 162 -5.10 -14.45 8.52
C PRO A 162 -4.74 -13.03 8.94
N PHE A 163 -3.45 -12.73 9.01
CA PHE A 163 -2.91 -11.40 9.19
C PHE A 163 -1.75 -11.19 8.21
N ILE A 164 -1.99 -10.39 7.18
CA ILE A 164 -0.92 -9.94 6.28
C ILE A 164 -0.21 -8.75 6.93
N HIS A 165 1.09 -8.89 7.16
CA HIS A 165 1.91 -7.80 7.69
C HIS A 165 1.97 -6.63 6.69
N VAL A 166 2.22 -5.43 7.17
CA VAL A 166 2.26 -4.21 6.33
C VAL A 166 3.35 -4.24 5.24
N ASN A 167 4.37 -5.12 5.36
CA ASN A 167 5.35 -5.36 4.31
C ASN A 167 4.78 -6.08 3.07
N GLY A 168 3.57 -6.64 3.18
CA GLY A 168 2.92 -7.39 2.11
C GLY A 168 3.51 -8.78 1.80
N GLU A 169 4.52 -9.21 2.57
CA GLU A 169 5.31 -10.42 2.30
C GLU A 169 5.16 -11.51 3.36
N SER A 170 4.77 -11.15 4.59
CA SER A 170 4.65 -12.06 5.73
C SER A 170 3.18 -12.26 6.09
N LEU A 171 2.68 -13.48 5.93
CA LEU A 171 1.32 -13.90 6.29
C LEU A 171 1.37 -14.75 7.56
N TYR A 172 0.74 -14.27 8.60
CA TYR A 172 0.50 -15.02 9.83
C TYR A 172 -0.93 -15.56 9.81
N PHE A 173 -1.12 -16.75 10.33
CA PHE A 173 -2.46 -17.36 10.40
C PHE A 173 -2.50 -18.47 11.45
N ALA A 174 -3.68 -18.86 11.88
CA ALA A 174 -3.88 -19.97 12.78
C ALA A 174 -4.36 -21.21 11.99
N SER A 175 -3.78 -22.37 12.26
CA SER A 175 -4.11 -23.62 11.57
C SER A 175 -4.23 -24.80 12.53
N LYS A 176 -5.15 -25.70 12.20
CA LYS A 176 -5.26 -27.06 12.80
C LYS A 176 -4.59 -28.12 11.94
N GLY A 177 -4.28 -27.83 10.69
CA GLY A 177 -3.79 -28.81 9.73
C GLY A 177 -2.28 -28.96 9.71
N HIS A 178 -1.56 -27.92 10.08
CA HIS A 178 -0.11 -27.96 10.23
C HIS A 178 0.29 -28.56 11.58
N ALA A 179 1.51 -29.11 11.67
CA ALA A 179 2.02 -29.71 12.91
C ALA A 179 2.15 -28.67 14.02
N GLY A 180 1.37 -28.83 15.08
CA GLY A 180 1.25 -27.88 16.19
C GLY A 180 1.32 -28.51 17.57
N MET A 181 1.06 -27.69 18.59
CA MET A 181 1.08 -28.06 20.02
C MET A 181 -0.32 -28.14 20.62
N GLY A 182 -1.28 -27.39 20.03
CA GLY A 182 -2.64 -27.25 20.53
C GLY A 182 -3.71 -27.62 19.51
N GLY A 183 -4.83 -26.95 19.57
CA GLY A 183 -5.88 -27.02 18.57
C GLY A 183 -5.55 -26.12 17.37
N PHE A 184 -5.69 -24.81 17.53
CA PHE A 184 -5.16 -23.83 16.59
C PHE A 184 -3.82 -23.30 17.09
N ASP A 185 -2.80 -23.42 16.30
CA ASP A 185 -1.49 -22.80 16.50
C ASP A 185 -1.24 -21.73 15.45
N ILE A 186 -0.43 -20.72 15.79
CA ILE A 186 -0.07 -19.63 14.87
C ILE A 186 1.16 -20.02 14.06
N PHE A 187 1.07 -19.78 12.75
CA PHE A 187 2.11 -20.04 11.77
C PHE A 187 2.46 -18.78 11.00
N LEU A 188 3.69 -18.73 10.47
CA LEU A 188 4.18 -17.73 9.54
C LEU A 188 4.50 -18.39 8.20
N SER A 189 4.00 -17.84 7.12
CA SER A 189 4.43 -18.10 5.75
C SER A 189 4.86 -16.80 5.08
N GLU A 190 5.92 -16.85 4.29
CA GLU A 190 6.46 -15.70 3.58
C GLU A 190 6.30 -15.91 2.08
N VAL A 191 5.97 -14.83 1.36
CA VAL A 191 5.88 -14.88 -0.09
C VAL A 191 7.19 -14.39 -0.72
N ASP A 192 7.70 -15.17 -1.67
CA ASP A 192 8.83 -14.81 -2.52
C ASP A 192 8.47 -15.12 -3.98
N GLU A 193 8.63 -14.15 -4.87
CA GLU A 193 8.25 -14.24 -6.29
C GLU A 193 6.83 -14.81 -6.50
N GLY A 194 5.89 -14.41 -5.61
CA GLY A 194 4.47 -14.83 -5.67
C GLY A 194 4.19 -16.24 -5.14
N THR A 195 5.18 -16.94 -4.58
CA THR A 195 5.05 -18.27 -4.02
C THR A 195 5.18 -18.23 -2.49
N TRP A 196 4.19 -18.81 -1.77
CA TRP A 196 4.22 -18.92 -0.32
C TRP A 196 5.17 -20.05 0.13
N SER A 197 5.97 -19.76 1.16
CA SER A 197 6.85 -20.75 1.81
C SER A 197 6.05 -21.75 2.62
N GLU A 198 6.67 -22.90 2.94
CA GLU A 198 6.14 -23.82 3.96
C GLU A 198 5.93 -23.07 5.28
N PRO A 199 4.73 -23.18 5.92
CA PRO A 199 4.44 -22.46 7.14
C PRO A 199 5.30 -22.90 8.32
N THR A 200 5.87 -21.94 9.03
CA THR A 200 6.68 -22.16 10.24
C THR A 200 5.83 -21.94 11.49
N ASN A 201 5.75 -22.93 12.38
CA ASN A 201 5.10 -22.81 13.68
C ASN A 201 5.87 -21.83 14.57
N LEU A 202 5.19 -20.83 15.18
CA LEU A 202 5.85 -19.83 16.03
C LEU A 202 6.29 -20.39 17.40
N GLY A 203 5.94 -21.62 17.72
CA GLY A 203 6.43 -22.37 18.85
C GLY A 203 6.07 -21.79 20.23
N TYR A 204 6.56 -22.48 21.27
CA TYR A 204 6.39 -22.03 22.65
C TYR A 204 7.28 -20.80 22.94
N PRO A 205 6.81 -19.80 23.73
CA PRO A 205 5.59 -19.83 24.52
C PRO A 205 4.35 -19.26 23.81
N LEU A 206 4.45 -18.83 22.55
CA LEU A 206 3.32 -18.27 21.83
C LEU A 206 2.26 -19.32 21.57
N ASN A 207 2.65 -20.44 20.95
CA ASN A 207 1.81 -21.62 20.80
C ASN A 207 1.96 -22.54 22.02
N ASP A 208 0.85 -23.01 22.53
CA ASP A 208 0.78 -23.94 23.65
C ASP A 208 -0.37 -24.96 23.44
N ARG A 209 -0.84 -25.63 24.45
CA ARG A 209 -1.93 -26.60 24.38
C ARG A 209 -3.33 -26.03 24.14
N TYR A 210 -3.50 -24.71 24.16
CA TYR A 210 -4.76 -24.02 23.90
C TYR A 210 -4.84 -23.54 22.46
N ASP A 211 -5.98 -22.93 22.08
CA ASP A 211 -6.14 -22.29 20.79
C ASP A 211 -5.53 -20.89 20.82
N GLN A 212 -4.52 -20.65 19.98
CA GLN A 212 -3.97 -19.34 19.71
C GLN A 212 -4.48 -18.83 18.38
N VAL A 213 -5.10 -17.65 18.41
CA VAL A 213 -5.76 -17.06 17.24
C VAL A 213 -5.55 -15.56 17.18
N SER A 214 -5.87 -14.95 16.05
CA SER A 214 -5.98 -13.48 15.90
C SER A 214 -4.70 -12.74 16.25
N LEU A 215 -3.59 -13.09 15.59
CA LEU A 215 -2.30 -12.41 15.73
C LEU A 215 -2.30 -11.08 14.97
N TYR A 216 -1.61 -10.08 15.54
CA TYR A 216 -1.17 -8.85 14.91
C TYR A 216 0.29 -8.59 15.28
N ILE A 217 1.11 -8.16 14.31
CA ILE A 217 2.52 -7.77 14.49
C ILE A 217 2.67 -6.29 14.08
N SER A 218 3.41 -5.51 14.87
CA SER A 218 3.72 -4.10 14.58
C SER A 218 4.51 -3.94 13.28
N SER A 219 4.49 -2.75 12.68
CA SER A 219 5.18 -2.44 11.42
C SER A 219 6.69 -2.73 11.47
N GLU A 220 7.31 -2.50 12.63
CA GLU A 220 8.72 -2.78 12.88
C GLU A 220 9.01 -4.27 13.09
N GLY A 221 7.97 -5.10 13.27
CA GLY A 221 8.09 -6.54 13.50
C GLY A 221 8.53 -6.94 14.91
N GLU A 222 8.56 -6.00 15.87
CA GLU A 222 9.13 -6.25 17.21
C GLU A 222 8.09 -6.57 18.27
N ARG A 223 6.87 -6.02 18.14
CA ARG A 223 5.78 -6.23 19.11
C ARG A 223 4.61 -6.93 18.47
N GLY A 224 4.06 -7.90 19.18
CA GLY A 224 2.88 -8.64 18.73
C GLY A 224 1.74 -8.57 19.74
N TYR A 225 0.54 -8.80 19.22
CA TYR A 225 -0.71 -8.95 19.98
C TYR A 225 -1.41 -10.21 19.50
N TYR A 226 -1.92 -11.03 20.40
CA TYR A 226 -2.65 -12.24 20.03
C TYR A 226 -3.72 -12.58 21.06
N THR A 227 -4.66 -13.40 20.68
CA THR A 227 -5.75 -13.84 21.55
C THR A 227 -5.55 -15.29 21.96
N ILE A 228 -5.65 -15.54 23.26
CA ILE A 228 -5.78 -16.90 23.80
C ILE A 228 -7.24 -17.15 24.12
N GLU A 229 -7.78 -18.22 23.57
CA GLU A 229 -9.11 -18.72 23.90
C GLU A 229 -9.01 -19.90 24.87
N ARG A 230 -9.69 -19.77 26.02
CA ARG A 230 -9.68 -20.80 27.05
C ARG A 230 -10.98 -20.81 27.86
N VAL A 231 -11.31 -21.98 28.41
CA VAL A 231 -12.41 -22.10 29.37
C VAL A 231 -11.93 -21.76 30.76
N VAL A 232 -12.55 -20.75 31.39
CA VAL A 232 -12.28 -20.33 32.78
C VAL A 232 -13.60 -20.44 33.56
N ASN A 233 -13.64 -21.26 34.59
CA ASN A 233 -14.84 -21.51 35.41
C ASN A 233 -16.08 -21.94 34.61
N GLY A 234 -15.88 -22.73 33.52
CA GLY A 234 -16.94 -23.21 32.65
C GLY A 234 -17.42 -22.23 31.57
N GLU A 235 -16.82 -21.04 31.50
CA GLU A 235 -17.11 -20.03 30.50
C GLU A 235 -15.94 -19.88 29.53
N TRP A 236 -16.23 -19.76 28.24
CA TRP A 236 -15.22 -19.38 27.24
C TRP A 236 -14.80 -17.92 27.46
N ARG A 237 -13.52 -17.71 27.53
CA ARG A 237 -12.91 -16.38 27.64
C ARG A 237 -11.80 -16.21 26.61
N SER A 238 -11.87 -15.10 25.89
CA SER A 238 -10.83 -14.65 24.98
C SER A 238 -10.10 -13.49 25.65
N VAL A 239 -8.79 -13.60 25.79
CA VAL A 239 -7.93 -12.59 26.44
C VAL A 239 -6.86 -12.15 25.45
N LEU A 240 -6.77 -10.85 25.24
CA LEU A 240 -5.72 -10.23 24.44
C LEU A 240 -4.41 -10.16 25.22
N HIS A 241 -3.36 -10.65 24.62
CA HIS A 241 -2.00 -10.62 25.15
C HIS A 241 -1.08 -9.81 24.23
N THR A 242 -0.07 -9.16 24.81
CA THR A 242 1.04 -8.54 24.05
C THR A 242 2.33 -9.29 24.36
N PHE A 243 3.23 -9.34 23.39
CA PHE A 243 4.53 -9.99 23.53
C PHE A 243 5.58 -9.29 22.67
N GLU A 244 6.86 -9.48 22.99
CA GLU A 244 7.97 -9.16 22.13
C GLU A 244 8.17 -10.31 21.14
N VAL A 245 8.22 -10.00 19.85
CA VAL A 245 8.40 -11.00 18.81
C VAL A 245 9.83 -11.54 18.86
N PRO A 246 10.02 -12.87 19.09
CA PRO A 246 11.37 -13.46 19.07
C PRO A 246 12.06 -13.18 17.73
N GLU A 247 13.35 -12.88 17.78
CA GLU A 247 14.15 -12.46 16.62
C GLU A 247 13.97 -13.38 15.40
N GLN A 248 13.91 -14.70 15.62
CA GLN A 248 13.73 -15.70 14.58
C GLN A 248 12.36 -15.68 13.87
N PHE A 249 11.39 -14.97 14.44
CA PHE A 249 10.03 -14.83 13.90
C PHE A 249 9.69 -13.38 13.52
N ARG A 250 10.66 -12.48 13.64
CA ARG A 250 10.52 -11.12 13.13
C ARG A 250 10.44 -11.15 11.61
N VAL A 251 9.74 -10.17 11.07
CA VAL A 251 9.68 -9.98 9.62
C VAL A 251 11.10 -9.78 9.06
N LYS A 252 11.39 -10.38 7.92
CA LYS A 252 12.73 -10.28 7.29
C LYS A 252 13.05 -8.88 6.85
N ARG A 253 12.03 -8.14 6.42
CA ARG A 253 12.12 -6.74 6.02
C ARG A 253 11.14 -5.92 6.84
N ARG A 254 11.68 -4.98 7.59
CA ARG A 254 10.88 -4.04 8.39
C ARG A 254 10.21 -3.04 7.48
N SER A 255 9.13 -2.43 7.95
CA SER A 255 8.43 -1.39 7.21
C SER A 255 8.35 -0.11 8.04
N ALA A 256 8.56 1.01 7.37
CA ALA A 256 8.27 2.33 7.90
C ALA A 256 7.12 2.95 7.11
N PHE A 257 6.53 4.01 7.64
CA PHE A 257 5.50 4.76 6.95
C PHE A 257 5.86 6.24 6.89
N THR A 258 5.42 6.89 5.83
CA THR A 258 5.46 8.36 5.72
C THR A 258 4.04 8.89 5.58
N THR A 259 3.79 10.01 6.22
CA THR A 259 2.54 10.76 6.09
C THR A 259 2.84 12.12 5.50
N GLY A 260 1.85 12.74 4.89
CA GLY A 260 1.97 14.08 4.36
C GLY A 260 0.65 14.59 3.82
N HIS A 261 0.71 15.72 3.12
CA HIS A 261 -0.46 16.35 2.51
C HIS A 261 -0.17 16.65 1.05
N VAL A 262 -1.18 16.46 0.20
CA VAL A 262 -1.13 16.93 -1.20
C VAL A 262 -1.90 18.23 -1.30
N ILE A 263 -1.26 19.25 -1.87
CA ILE A 263 -1.82 20.59 -2.00
C ILE A 263 -1.63 21.16 -3.41
N ASP A 264 -2.48 22.10 -3.77
CA ASP A 264 -2.27 22.97 -4.93
C ASP A 264 -1.14 23.97 -4.63
N LYS A 265 -0.15 24.03 -5.49
CA LYS A 265 1.03 24.88 -5.32
C LYS A 265 0.69 26.38 -5.25
N GLU A 266 -0.34 26.82 -5.97
CA GLU A 266 -0.72 28.23 -6.06
C GLU A 266 -1.76 28.63 -5.02
N THR A 267 -2.82 27.83 -4.89
CA THR A 267 -3.96 28.14 -3.99
C THR A 267 -3.75 27.64 -2.57
N ARG A 268 -2.83 26.69 -2.36
CA ARG A 268 -2.58 25.98 -1.09
C ARG A 268 -3.78 25.16 -0.61
N GLU A 269 -4.77 24.92 -1.45
CA GLU A 269 -5.90 24.06 -1.16
C GLU A 269 -5.49 22.59 -1.15
N PHE A 270 -6.10 21.80 -0.27
CA PHE A 270 -5.89 20.36 -0.20
C PHE A 270 -6.43 19.65 -1.43
N LEU A 271 -5.73 18.63 -1.89
CA LEU A 271 -6.08 17.90 -3.09
C LEU A 271 -6.23 16.40 -2.82
N SER A 272 -7.27 15.81 -3.39
CA SER A 272 -7.36 14.37 -3.59
C SER A 272 -6.56 14.00 -4.83
N ALA A 273 -5.46 13.24 -4.65
CA ALA A 273 -4.55 12.82 -5.70
C ALA A 273 -4.27 11.32 -5.57
N ASP A 274 -3.95 10.66 -6.67
CA ASP A 274 -3.48 9.28 -6.68
C ASP A 274 -1.96 9.28 -6.43
N ILE A 275 -1.50 8.40 -5.53
CA ILE A 275 -0.10 8.22 -5.16
C ILE A 275 0.26 6.78 -5.51
N LYS A 276 1.15 6.61 -6.48
CA LYS A 276 1.63 5.33 -6.98
C LYS A 276 3.06 5.11 -6.53
N ILE A 277 3.36 3.92 -6.03
CA ILE A 277 4.68 3.54 -5.52
C ILE A 277 5.17 2.37 -6.35
N PHE A 278 6.33 2.57 -6.97
CA PHE A 278 7.00 1.56 -7.79
C PHE A 278 8.31 1.13 -7.15
N ASP A 279 8.63 -0.14 -7.27
CA ASP A 279 10.00 -0.62 -7.11
C ASP A 279 10.80 -0.19 -8.34
N GLN A 280 11.86 0.61 -8.15
CA GLN A 280 12.63 1.15 -9.28
C GLN A 280 13.42 0.07 -10.00
N SER A 281 13.87 -0.97 -9.30
CA SER A 281 14.69 -2.03 -9.88
C SER A 281 13.90 -2.92 -10.84
N SER A 282 12.64 -3.25 -10.48
CA SER A 282 11.75 -4.08 -11.29
C SER A 282 10.75 -3.29 -12.14
N SER A 283 10.56 -1.99 -11.84
CA SER A 283 9.49 -1.14 -12.38
C SER A 283 8.06 -1.67 -12.08
N GLU A 284 7.92 -2.48 -11.04
CA GLU A 284 6.65 -3.04 -10.62
C GLU A 284 5.90 -2.06 -9.73
N LEU A 285 4.58 -1.92 -9.94
CA LEU A 285 3.70 -1.16 -9.06
C LEU A 285 3.52 -1.93 -7.74
N ILE A 286 4.09 -1.40 -6.66
CA ILE A 286 4.03 -2.00 -5.34
C ILE A 286 2.75 -1.62 -4.60
N SER A 287 2.35 -0.34 -4.70
CA SER A 287 1.22 0.19 -3.95
C SER A 287 0.58 1.38 -4.65
N LYS A 288 -0.72 1.56 -4.44
CA LYS A 288 -1.47 2.73 -4.89
C LYS A 288 -2.38 3.21 -3.77
N VAL A 289 -2.16 4.42 -3.29
CA VAL A 289 -2.99 5.07 -2.28
C VAL A 289 -3.59 6.37 -2.82
N LYS A 290 -4.59 6.90 -2.13
CA LYS A 290 -5.22 8.16 -2.50
C LYS A 290 -5.21 9.11 -1.32
N SER A 291 -4.86 10.38 -1.55
CA SER A 291 -4.94 11.40 -0.51
C SER A 291 -6.39 11.79 -0.24
N ASP A 292 -6.66 12.20 1.00
CA ASP A 292 -7.97 12.64 1.44
C ASP A 292 -8.45 13.90 0.72
N ALA A 293 -9.72 13.95 0.36
CA ALA A 293 -10.28 15.07 -0.40
C ALA A 293 -10.44 16.36 0.43
N ILE A 294 -10.49 16.26 1.76
CA ILE A 294 -10.75 17.37 2.67
C ILE A 294 -9.46 17.87 3.30
N THR A 295 -8.62 16.92 3.75
CA THR A 295 -7.38 17.23 4.50
C THR A 295 -6.12 17.11 3.64
N GLY A 296 -6.21 16.54 2.44
CA GLY A 296 -5.05 16.23 1.60
C GLY A 296 -4.15 15.12 2.15
N GLU A 297 -4.44 14.60 3.35
CA GLU A 297 -3.60 13.62 4.02
C GLU A 297 -3.43 12.34 3.24
N TYR A 298 -2.23 11.79 3.27
CA TYR A 298 -1.92 10.46 2.76
C TYR A 298 -0.95 9.74 3.71
N THR A 299 -0.94 8.42 3.62
CA THR A 299 0.03 7.56 4.29
C THR A 299 0.53 6.52 3.30
N VAL A 300 1.83 6.37 3.21
CA VAL A 300 2.52 5.37 2.38
C VAL A 300 3.39 4.51 3.28
N VAL A 301 3.35 3.20 3.05
CA VAL A 301 4.23 2.24 3.72
C VAL A 301 5.35 1.85 2.76
N LEU A 302 6.58 1.90 3.23
CA LEU A 302 7.79 1.52 2.50
C LEU A 302 8.53 0.44 3.30
N THR A 303 9.03 -0.57 2.62
CA THR A 303 9.74 -1.73 3.20
C THR A 303 11.23 -1.61 2.89
N GLU A 304 12.09 -1.91 3.85
CA GLU A 304 13.55 -1.82 3.69
C GLU A 304 14.09 -2.74 2.59
N GLY A 305 15.26 -2.39 2.06
CA GLY A 305 15.96 -3.14 1.02
C GLY A 305 15.43 -2.89 -0.39
N ARG A 306 14.77 -1.77 -0.65
CA ARG A 306 14.25 -1.36 -1.96
C ARG A 306 14.48 0.11 -2.27
N GLU A 307 14.62 0.40 -3.56
CA GLU A 307 14.55 1.75 -4.08
C GLU A 307 13.13 2.01 -4.62
N TYR A 308 12.49 3.09 -4.16
CA TYR A 308 11.13 3.44 -4.53
C TYR A 308 11.06 4.69 -5.39
N GLY A 309 10.25 4.63 -6.45
CA GLY A 309 9.72 5.78 -7.15
C GLY A 309 8.29 6.06 -6.67
N ILE A 310 8.04 7.23 -6.10
CA ILE A 310 6.71 7.66 -5.66
C ILE A 310 6.21 8.72 -6.62
N TYR A 311 5.08 8.48 -7.27
CA TYR A 311 4.45 9.37 -8.23
C TYR A 311 3.11 9.84 -7.70
N VAL A 312 2.92 11.16 -7.65
CA VAL A 312 1.68 11.79 -7.20
C VAL A 312 1.00 12.45 -8.39
N GLU A 313 -0.20 12.03 -8.73
CA GLU A 313 -0.90 12.47 -9.93
C GLU A 313 -2.34 12.88 -9.65
N LYS A 314 -2.79 13.93 -10.38
CA LYS A 314 -4.17 14.39 -10.38
C LYS A 314 -4.51 14.97 -11.75
N LYS A 315 -5.70 14.65 -12.27
CA LYS A 315 -6.20 15.22 -13.52
C LYS A 315 -6.19 16.75 -13.47
N GLY A 316 -5.61 17.39 -14.48
CA GLY A 316 -5.48 18.84 -14.57
C GLY A 316 -4.23 19.43 -13.89
N TYR A 317 -3.39 18.57 -13.30
CA TYR A 317 -2.11 18.93 -12.67
C TYR A 317 -0.96 18.19 -13.32
N LEU A 318 0.23 18.75 -13.28
CA LEU A 318 1.47 18.01 -13.52
C LEU A 318 1.63 16.99 -12.38
N PHE A 319 2.11 15.81 -12.71
CA PHE A 319 2.48 14.86 -11.67
C PHE A 319 3.78 15.31 -10.99
N THR A 320 4.04 14.81 -9.81
CA THR A 320 5.30 15.01 -9.08
C THR A 320 5.85 13.66 -8.71
N ASP A 321 7.16 13.51 -8.77
CA ASP A 321 7.87 12.28 -8.45
C ASP A 321 8.91 12.50 -7.36
N TYR A 322 9.13 11.45 -6.57
CA TYR A 322 10.17 11.35 -5.55
C TYR A 322 10.86 10.00 -5.68
N SER A 323 12.15 9.97 -5.37
CA SER A 323 12.92 8.73 -5.27
C SER A 323 13.44 8.57 -3.86
N PHE A 324 13.25 7.37 -3.30
CA PHE A 324 13.68 7.02 -1.95
C PHE A 324 14.44 5.70 -1.99
N ASP A 325 15.66 5.71 -1.47
CA ASP A 325 16.42 4.52 -1.17
C ASP A 325 16.19 4.15 0.30
N VAL A 326 15.51 3.04 0.54
CA VAL A 326 15.17 2.55 1.88
C VAL A 326 16.04 1.33 2.19
N ASN A 327 17.36 1.54 2.27
CA ASN A 327 18.28 0.48 2.64
C ASN A 327 18.18 0.12 4.13
N GLU A 328 18.03 1.14 4.99
CA GLU A 328 17.84 0.98 6.43
C GLU A 328 16.72 1.89 6.92
N ILE A 329 15.81 1.36 7.73
CA ILE A 329 14.63 2.09 8.24
C ILE A 329 15.02 3.23 9.19
N GLU A 330 16.14 3.11 9.91
CA GLU A 330 16.62 4.13 10.85
C GLU A 330 16.99 5.44 10.16
N ASP A 331 17.34 5.40 8.88
CA ASP A 331 17.63 6.58 8.06
C ASP A 331 16.34 7.23 7.49
N PHE A 332 15.18 6.56 7.63
CA PHE A 332 13.93 6.97 7.00
C PHE A 332 13.09 7.85 7.95
N ASN A 333 13.41 9.13 8.01
CA ASN A 333 12.64 10.11 8.78
C ASN A 333 11.88 11.06 7.84
N THR A 334 10.78 10.57 7.24
CA THR A 334 9.97 11.34 6.27
C THR A 334 8.60 11.73 6.83
N ASN A 335 8.51 11.93 8.12
CA ASN A 335 7.29 12.45 8.71
C ASN A 335 6.96 13.82 8.12
N ASN A 336 5.78 13.91 7.47
CA ASN A 336 5.19 15.13 6.94
C ASN A 336 5.77 15.64 5.59
N LEU A 337 5.85 14.76 4.59
CA LEU A 337 6.17 15.17 3.23
C LEU A 337 5.00 15.93 2.59
N GLU A 338 5.10 17.26 2.50
CA GLU A 338 4.15 18.08 1.76
C GLU A 338 4.40 17.97 0.26
N VAL A 339 3.41 17.54 -0.51
CA VAL A 339 3.47 17.39 -1.96
C VAL A 339 2.71 18.54 -2.62
N GLU A 340 3.42 19.37 -3.37
CA GLU A 340 2.84 20.45 -4.13
C GLU A 340 2.58 20.03 -5.58
N LEU A 341 1.32 20.03 -6.03
CA LEU A 341 0.96 19.81 -7.41
C LEU A 341 0.74 21.14 -8.14
N GLN A 342 1.34 21.26 -9.32
CA GLN A 342 1.20 22.43 -10.17
C GLN A 342 0.14 22.21 -11.25
N GLN A 343 -0.81 23.16 -11.39
CA GLN A 343 -1.82 23.11 -12.45
C GLN A 343 -1.16 23.14 -13.83
N ILE A 344 -1.74 22.38 -14.78
CA ILE A 344 -1.29 22.36 -16.17
C ILE A 344 -1.56 23.72 -16.81
N LYS A 345 -0.50 24.41 -17.25
CA LYS A 345 -0.53 25.68 -17.97
C LYS A 345 0.52 25.66 -19.09
N GLU A 346 0.28 26.38 -20.20
CA GLU A 346 1.28 26.51 -21.25
C GLU A 346 2.58 27.14 -20.71
N GLY A 347 3.71 26.60 -21.14
CA GLY A 347 5.04 27.06 -20.73
C GLY A 347 5.54 26.49 -19.40
N VAL A 348 4.69 25.80 -18.64
CA VAL A 348 5.16 25.13 -17.42
C VAL A 348 6.00 23.92 -17.78
N SER A 349 7.12 23.76 -17.08
CA SER A 349 8.03 22.61 -17.23
C SER A 349 8.07 21.75 -15.98
N MET A 350 8.46 20.51 -16.19
CA MET A 350 8.68 19.51 -15.14
C MET A 350 10.00 18.78 -15.40
N VAL A 351 10.84 18.67 -14.37
CA VAL A 351 12.03 17.80 -14.39
C VAL A 351 11.58 16.36 -14.19
N LEU A 352 12.14 15.44 -14.98
CA LEU A 352 11.92 14.01 -14.87
C LEU A 352 13.10 13.40 -14.09
N ASN A 353 12.86 13.08 -12.81
CA ASN A 353 13.94 12.72 -11.88
C ASN A 353 14.42 11.28 -12.05
N ASN A 354 13.57 10.39 -12.56
CA ASN A 354 13.83 8.96 -12.68
C ASN A 354 14.06 8.52 -14.13
N ILE A 355 14.62 9.38 -14.98
CA ILE A 355 15.07 9.03 -16.33
C ILE A 355 16.58 8.84 -16.33
N TYR A 356 17.00 7.59 -16.46
CA TYR A 356 18.40 7.17 -16.41
C TYR A 356 18.87 6.67 -17.77
N PHE A 357 20.13 6.95 -18.12
CA PHE A 357 20.79 6.50 -19.33
C PHE A 357 22.03 5.69 -18.98
N GLU A 358 22.45 4.81 -19.90
CA GLU A 358 23.74 4.19 -19.80
C GLU A 358 24.86 5.23 -19.87
N PHE A 359 26.02 4.89 -19.30
CA PHE A 359 27.16 5.80 -19.23
C PHE A 359 27.56 6.28 -20.62
N ASP A 360 27.71 7.59 -20.82
CA ASP A 360 28.07 8.24 -22.08
C ASP A 360 27.17 7.81 -23.27
N SER A 361 25.89 7.56 -23.00
CA SER A 361 24.91 7.00 -23.94
C SER A 361 23.58 7.76 -23.88
N PHE A 362 22.74 7.47 -24.83
CA PHE A 362 21.33 7.85 -24.90
C PHE A 362 20.38 6.62 -24.80
N GLU A 363 20.91 5.45 -24.46
CA GLU A 363 20.15 4.24 -24.25
C GLU A 363 19.51 4.30 -22.86
N LEU A 364 18.18 4.14 -22.81
CA LEU A 364 17.38 4.20 -21.56
C LEU A 364 17.61 2.95 -20.73
N LYS A 365 17.84 3.14 -19.43
CA LYS A 365 17.88 2.06 -18.45
C LYS A 365 16.48 1.60 -18.08
N LYS A 366 16.37 0.35 -17.57
CA LYS A 366 15.07 -0.23 -17.16
C LYS A 366 14.42 0.55 -16.01
N GLU A 367 15.23 1.11 -15.13
CA GLU A 367 14.81 1.92 -13.99
C GLU A 367 14.01 3.17 -14.40
N SER A 368 14.12 3.59 -15.68
CA SER A 368 13.36 4.70 -16.25
C SER A 368 11.92 4.32 -16.65
N TYR A 369 11.61 3.03 -16.73
CA TYR A 369 10.34 2.60 -17.35
C TYR A 369 9.12 2.96 -16.50
N SER A 370 9.23 3.03 -15.18
CA SER A 370 8.15 3.48 -14.29
C SER A 370 7.76 4.93 -14.56
N GLU A 371 8.75 5.82 -14.72
CA GLU A 371 8.48 7.23 -15.05
C GLU A 371 7.95 7.40 -16.47
N LEU A 372 8.48 6.66 -17.42
CA LEU A 372 7.97 6.66 -18.80
C LEU A 372 6.52 6.16 -18.89
N GLN A 373 6.15 5.17 -18.09
CA GLN A 373 4.77 4.72 -17.95
C GLN A 373 3.89 5.82 -17.33
N THR A 374 4.37 6.52 -16.31
CA THR A 374 3.65 7.64 -15.69
C THR A 374 3.41 8.78 -16.68
N ILE A 375 4.41 9.15 -17.48
CA ILE A 375 4.26 10.15 -18.55
C ILE A 375 3.21 9.70 -19.59
N TYR A 376 3.23 8.43 -19.97
CA TYR A 376 2.23 7.87 -20.88
C TYR A 376 0.80 8.01 -20.31
N GLU A 377 0.57 7.59 -19.05
CA GLU A 377 -0.74 7.71 -18.42
C GLU A 377 -1.15 9.16 -18.23
N PHE A 378 -0.22 10.05 -17.88
CA PHE A 378 -0.44 11.50 -17.82
C PHE A 378 -0.94 12.06 -19.17
N LEU A 379 -0.28 11.72 -20.26
CA LEU A 379 -0.70 12.17 -21.61
C LEU A 379 -2.02 11.53 -22.07
N LYS A 380 -2.26 10.29 -21.68
CA LYS A 380 -3.54 9.60 -21.93
C LYS A 380 -4.72 10.25 -21.19
N ALA A 381 -4.49 10.70 -19.96
CA ALA A 381 -5.49 11.40 -19.15
C ALA A 381 -5.72 12.86 -19.62
N ASN A 382 -4.73 13.51 -20.24
CA ASN A 382 -4.72 14.90 -20.66
C ASN A 382 -4.52 15.02 -22.18
N ARG A 383 -5.48 14.53 -22.98
CA ARG A 383 -5.36 14.47 -24.45
C ARG A 383 -5.37 15.82 -25.17
N ASN A 384 -5.68 16.88 -24.43
CA ASN A 384 -5.73 18.26 -24.91
C ASN A 384 -4.40 19.00 -24.78
N ILE A 385 -3.32 18.34 -24.36
CA ILE A 385 -2.00 18.95 -24.24
C ILE A 385 -1.02 18.38 -25.25
N SER A 386 0.03 19.16 -25.56
CA SER A 386 1.25 18.67 -26.20
C SER A 386 2.46 19.05 -25.35
N ILE A 387 3.49 18.20 -25.39
CA ILE A 387 4.73 18.41 -24.62
C ILE A 387 5.95 18.48 -25.55
N GLU A 388 6.95 19.22 -25.12
CA GLU A 388 8.31 19.19 -25.71
C GLU A 388 9.26 18.58 -24.68
N ILE A 389 9.85 17.46 -25.01
CA ILE A 389 10.87 16.77 -24.22
C ILE A 389 12.21 17.48 -24.45
N GLN A 390 12.81 18.01 -23.39
CA GLN A 390 14.05 18.78 -23.43
C GLN A 390 15.17 18.04 -22.74
N GLY A 391 16.29 17.84 -23.43
CA GLY A 391 17.49 17.21 -22.86
C GLY A 391 18.55 18.25 -22.50
N TYR A 392 19.18 18.06 -21.35
CA TYR A 392 20.24 18.92 -20.82
C TYR A 392 21.49 18.12 -20.46
N THR A 393 22.65 18.77 -20.45
CA THR A 393 23.93 18.24 -19.98
C THR A 393 24.53 19.18 -18.91
N ASP A 394 25.52 18.70 -18.20
CA ASP A 394 26.40 19.55 -17.40
C ASP A 394 27.36 20.35 -18.28
N ASN A 395 28.31 21.10 -17.67
CA ASN A 395 29.29 21.96 -18.35
C ASN A 395 30.53 21.19 -18.82
N LYS A 396 30.64 19.87 -18.63
CA LYS A 396 31.80 19.09 -19.08
C LYS A 396 31.63 18.67 -20.55
N GLY A 397 32.69 18.71 -21.31
CA GLY A 397 32.73 18.31 -22.72
C GLY A 397 32.57 19.44 -23.73
N ALA A 398 32.75 19.14 -25.01
CA ALA A 398 32.59 20.09 -26.09
C ALA A 398 31.12 20.48 -26.30
N LYS A 399 30.88 21.72 -26.69
CA LYS A 399 29.51 22.26 -26.87
C LYS A 399 28.71 21.48 -27.92
N GLU A 400 29.35 21.12 -29.03
CA GLU A 400 28.74 20.36 -30.11
C GLU A 400 28.40 18.95 -29.67
N TYR A 401 29.27 18.34 -28.89
CA TYR A 401 29.03 17.01 -28.29
C TYR A 401 27.83 17.04 -27.33
N ASN A 402 27.80 17.99 -26.39
CA ASN A 402 26.72 18.17 -25.44
C ASN A 402 25.35 18.43 -26.12
N ALA A 403 25.37 19.23 -27.20
CA ALA A 403 24.16 19.45 -27.98
C ALA A 403 23.63 18.15 -28.60
N ALA A 404 24.53 17.37 -29.26
CA ALA A 404 24.13 16.07 -29.85
C ALA A 404 23.70 15.05 -28.82
N LEU A 405 24.40 14.92 -27.67
CA LEU A 405 24.06 13.98 -26.62
C LEU A 405 22.69 14.30 -26.00
N SER A 406 22.45 15.58 -25.68
CA SER A 406 21.18 16.01 -25.11
C SER A 406 20.00 15.81 -26.06
N GLU A 407 20.21 16.07 -27.36
CA GLU A 407 19.19 15.83 -28.39
C GLU A 407 18.88 14.33 -28.53
N ASN A 408 19.90 13.47 -28.58
CA ASN A 408 19.72 12.03 -28.66
C ASN A 408 19.00 11.48 -27.43
N ARG A 409 19.30 11.95 -26.21
CA ARG A 409 18.59 11.56 -24.99
C ARG A 409 17.12 11.97 -25.03
N ALA A 410 16.81 13.21 -25.39
CA ALA A 410 15.44 13.67 -25.56
C ALA A 410 14.68 12.84 -26.62
N LYS A 411 15.38 12.51 -27.73
CA LYS A 411 14.85 11.65 -28.81
C LYS A 411 14.56 10.23 -28.34
N SER A 412 15.39 9.64 -27.46
CA SER A 412 15.13 8.29 -26.92
C SER A 412 13.85 8.26 -26.11
N VAL A 413 13.62 9.24 -25.25
CA VAL A 413 12.35 9.38 -24.49
C VAL A 413 11.18 9.59 -25.44
N TYR A 414 11.30 10.47 -26.41
CA TYR A 414 10.28 10.70 -27.45
C TYR A 414 9.93 9.43 -28.21
N GLN A 415 10.95 8.67 -28.65
CA GLN A 415 10.72 7.42 -29.40
C GLN A 415 10.02 6.38 -28.55
N TYR A 416 10.44 6.23 -27.30
CA TYR A 416 9.79 5.31 -26.36
C TYR A 416 8.29 5.60 -26.20
N LEU A 417 7.92 6.88 -26.01
CA LEU A 417 6.51 7.29 -25.89
C LEU A 417 5.73 7.07 -27.19
N LEU A 418 6.35 7.23 -28.36
CA LEU A 418 5.74 6.87 -29.64
C LEU A 418 5.48 5.36 -29.75
N ASP A 419 6.41 4.53 -29.29
CA ASP A 419 6.27 3.07 -29.30
C ASP A 419 5.14 2.61 -28.37
N MET A 420 4.91 3.33 -27.25
CA MET A 420 3.74 3.20 -26.38
C MET A 420 2.44 3.75 -27.00
N LYS A 421 2.46 4.21 -28.26
CA LYS A 421 1.29 4.71 -29.00
C LYS A 421 0.76 6.08 -28.54
N VAL A 422 1.60 6.91 -27.93
CA VAL A 422 1.25 8.32 -27.75
C VAL A 422 1.17 8.99 -29.12
N PRO A 423 0.11 9.75 -29.43
CA PRO A 423 -0.01 10.43 -30.74
C PRO A 423 1.14 11.39 -31.01
N LYS A 424 1.76 11.28 -32.19
CA LYS A 424 2.91 12.13 -32.57
C LYS A 424 2.63 13.64 -32.44
N VAL A 425 1.39 14.06 -32.64
CA VAL A 425 0.97 15.47 -32.51
C VAL A 425 1.13 16.01 -31.10
N MET A 426 1.11 15.15 -30.08
CA MET A 426 1.28 15.52 -28.66
C MET A 426 2.76 15.60 -28.27
N LEU A 427 3.70 15.19 -29.10
CA LEU A 427 5.10 15.04 -28.74
C LEU A 427 6.02 15.83 -29.65
N SER A 428 7.00 16.51 -29.05
CA SER A 428 8.17 17.06 -29.72
C SER A 428 9.40 16.88 -28.81
N TYR A 429 10.60 17.04 -29.36
CA TYR A 429 11.83 16.94 -28.58
C TYR A 429 12.86 17.98 -29.01
N LYS A 430 13.77 18.33 -28.08
CA LYS A 430 14.85 19.27 -28.34
C LYS A 430 16.03 19.01 -27.41
N GLY A 431 17.26 19.04 -27.93
CA GLY A 431 18.48 19.09 -27.15
C GLY A 431 18.88 20.54 -26.86
N LEU A 432 19.17 20.83 -25.60
CA LEU A 432 19.61 22.17 -25.17
C LEU A 432 21.07 22.16 -24.68
N GLY A 433 21.72 20.99 -24.59
CA GLY A 433 23.12 20.89 -24.19
C GLY A 433 23.40 21.48 -22.82
N ALA A 434 24.52 22.13 -22.68
CA ALA A 434 24.97 22.77 -21.44
C ALA A 434 24.36 24.17 -21.29
N GLN A 435 23.03 24.28 -21.28
CA GLN A 435 22.27 25.52 -21.10
C GLN A 435 21.33 25.41 -19.91
N SER A 436 20.92 26.54 -19.33
CA SER A 436 19.91 26.62 -18.28
C SER A 436 20.18 25.67 -17.09
N PHE A 437 21.36 25.82 -16.47
CA PHE A 437 21.74 25.06 -15.30
C PHE A 437 20.78 25.34 -14.13
N ILE A 438 20.36 24.27 -13.44
CA ILE A 438 19.52 24.33 -12.22
C ILE A 438 20.36 24.23 -10.93
N ALA A 439 21.64 23.85 -11.05
CA ALA A 439 22.60 23.81 -9.97
C ALA A 439 23.97 24.25 -10.47
N ASP A 440 24.87 24.71 -9.55
CA ASP A 440 26.24 24.98 -9.88
C ASP A 440 26.96 23.71 -10.37
N ASN A 441 27.93 23.85 -11.29
CA ASN A 441 28.66 22.72 -11.84
C ASN A 441 29.96 22.40 -11.06
N ASP A 442 29.99 22.69 -9.76
CA ASP A 442 31.14 22.57 -8.86
C ASP A 442 31.39 21.16 -8.35
N THR A 443 30.31 20.44 -7.98
CA THR A 443 30.36 19.05 -7.48
C THR A 443 29.77 18.08 -8.50
N ASP A 444 30.03 16.76 -8.33
CA ASP A 444 29.45 15.73 -9.20
C ASP A 444 27.94 15.59 -8.97
N GLU A 445 27.47 15.81 -7.72
CA GLU A 445 26.04 15.84 -7.40
C GLU A 445 25.31 17.00 -8.12
N ASN A 446 25.89 18.20 -8.10
CA ASN A 446 25.32 19.35 -8.78
C ASN A 446 25.35 19.19 -10.30
N ARG A 447 26.43 18.62 -10.86
CA ARG A 447 26.46 18.24 -12.28
C ARG A 447 25.41 17.20 -12.63
N ALA A 448 25.16 16.22 -11.75
CA ALA A 448 24.12 15.22 -11.96
C ALA A 448 22.73 15.86 -12.10
N LYS A 449 22.40 16.87 -11.29
CA LYS A 449 21.15 17.65 -11.42
C LYS A 449 21.02 18.36 -12.77
N ASN A 450 22.15 18.82 -13.34
CA ASN A 450 22.15 19.48 -14.64
C ASN A 450 22.02 18.50 -15.81
N ARG A 451 22.42 17.22 -15.66
CA ARG A 451 22.20 16.14 -16.64
C ARG A 451 20.80 15.58 -16.50
N ARG A 452 19.81 16.26 -17.04
CA ARG A 452 18.41 15.97 -16.83
C ARG A 452 17.60 15.95 -18.12
N ILE A 453 16.43 15.37 -18.04
CA ILE A 453 15.35 15.52 -19.00
C ILE A 453 14.23 16.33 -18.34
N GLU A 454 13.65 17.25 -19.07
CA GLU A 454 12.43 17.97 -18.70
C GLU A 454 11.38 17.77 -19.81
N PHE A 455 10.11 17.91 -19.48
CA PHE A 455 9.13 18.24 -20.49
C PHE A 455 8.49 19.61 -20.21
N VAL A 456 8.10 20.28 -21.28
CA VAL A 456 7.43 21.58 -21.23
C VAL A 456 6.07 21.43 -21.89
N ILE A 457 5.02 21.94 -21.26
CA ILE A 457 3.68 22.04 -21.87
C ILE A 457 3.73 23.09 -22.99
N LYS A 458 3.51 22.68 -24.24
CA LYS A 458 3.58 23.58 -25.41
C LYS A 458 2.24 24.11 -25.83
N LYS A 459 1.20 23.29 -25.71
CA LYS A 459 -0.15 23.65 -26.15
C LYS A 459 -1.17 23.06 -25.22
N LEU A 460 -2.18 23.85 -24.92
CA LEU A 460 -3.38 23.45 -24.21
C LEU A 460 -4.58 23.76 -25.13
N ASP A 461 -5.18 22.73 -25.73
CA ASP A 461 -6.40 22.90 -26.50
C ASP A 461 -7.58 22.94 -25.54
N ASN A 462 -8.39 24.03 -25.54
CA ASN A 462 -9.56 24.25 -24.69
C ASN A 462 -10.74 23.32 -25.07
#